data_05009dfb0ee3d11854af09ec61ba3905
#
_entry.id   05009dfb0ee3d11854af09ec61ba3905
#
_cell.length_a   1.000
_cell.length_b   1.000
_cell.length_c   1.000
_cell.angle_alpha   90.00
_cell.angle_beta   90.00
_cell.angle_gamma   90.00
#
_symmetry.space_group_name_H-M   'P 1'
#
loop_
_entity.id
_entity.type
_entity.pdbx_description
1 polymer ?
#
loop_
_entity_poly.entity_id
_entity_poly.type
_entity_poly.pdbx_seq_one_letter_code
_entity_poly.pdbx_strand_id
1 'polypeptide(L)'
;MKKKLVAATLTAAMILSTGLVTVPVMAKEDGEPYKAALLLNGTLGDKSFYDSANAGLEALQEELGDDKFTFKVEQMGATSADEAKWEPTMYDYCDDCSYDVIICGTYQMLDALTNAANDYPDQKF
;
A
#
# COMPACT_ATOMS: atom_id res chain seq x y z
N MET A 1 21.22 21.30 -50.78
CA MET A 1 20.58 21.03 -49.48
C MET A 1 20.72 19.53 -49.14
N LYS A 2 21.58 19.20 -48.22
CA LYS A 2 21.84 17.81 -47.84
C LYS A 2 21.07 17.49 -46.59
N LYS A 3 20.02 16.63 -46.67
CA LYS A 3 19.29 16.10 -45.54
C LYS A 3 20.13 15.01 -44.91
N LYS A 4 20.57 15.20 -43.67
CA LYS A 4 21.20 14.15 -42.88
C LYS A 4 20.10 13.30 -42.21
N LEU A 5 19.99 12.05 -42.64
CA LEU A 5 19.22 11.02 -41.94
C LEU A 5 20.04 10.61 -40.72
N VAL A 6 19.46 10.75 -39.52
CA VAL A 6 19.97 10.16 -38.31
C VAL A 6 19.25 8.83 -38.11
N ALA A 7 19.96 7.74 -38.35
CA ALA A 7 19.50 6.40 -38.05
C ALA A 7 19.63 6.13 -36.56
N ALA A 8 18.52 5.99 -35.86
CA ALA A 8 18.49 5.52 -34.48
C ALA A 8 18.58 3.99 -34.50
N THR A 9 19.73 3.47 -34.13
CA THR A 9 19.94 2.04 -33.89
C THR A 9 19.32 1.63 -32.56
N LEU A 10 18.21 0.88 -32.63
CA LEU A 10 17.56 0.27 -31.49
C LEU A 10 18.37 -0.99 -31.13
N THR A 11 19.20 -0.93 -30.11
CA THR A 11 19.90 -2.10 -29.58
C THR A 11 19.00 -2.78 -28.56
N ALA A 12 18.31 -3.83 -28.99
CA ALA A 12 17.57 -4.72 -28.09
C ALA A 12 18.59 -5.62 -27.36
N ALA A 13 18.94 -5.28 -26.13
CA ALA A 13 19.68 -6.18 -25.26
C ALA A 13 18.68 -7.14 -24.58
N MET A 14 18.61 -8.37 -25.09
CA MET A 14 17.97 -9.49 -24.38
C MET A 14 18.88 -9.90 -23.23
N ILE A 15 18.50 -9.51 -22.01
CA ILE A 15 19.10 -10.07 -20.81
C ILE A 15 18.24 -11.26 -20.39
N LEU A 16 18.70 -12.47 -20.71
CA LEU A 16 18.28 -13.70 -20.07
C LEU A 16 18.91 -13.69 -18.67
N SER A 17 18.17 -13.33 -17.65
CA SER A 17 18.55 -13.59 -16.26
C SER A 17 17.35 -14.12 -15.48
N THR A 18 17.61 -15.25 -14.88
CA THR A 18 16.81 -15.99 -13.92
C THR A 18 16.10 -15.11 -12.88
N GLY A 19 14.78 -15.07 -12.96
CA GLY A 19 13.86 -15.18 -11.85
C GLY A 19 13.90 -14.20 -10.68
N LEU A 20 14.18 -12.91 -10.88
CA LEU A 20 13.74 -11.87 -9.95
C LEU A 20 12.73 -11.00 -10.70
N VAL A 21 11.46 -11.22 -10.42
CA VAL A 21 10.41 -10.27 -10.82
C VAL A 21 10.61 -9.04 -9.94
N THR A 22 11.43 -8.11 -10.39
CA THR A 22 11.47 -6.78 -9.80
C THR A 22 10.19 -6.09 -10.22
N VAL A 23 9.16 -6.11 -9.35
CA VAL A 23 8.04 -5.20 -9.50
C VAL A 23 8.62 -3.79 -9.42
N PRO A 24 8.45 -2.94 -10.43
CA PRO A 24 8.89 -1.57 -10.30
C PRO A 24 8.05 -0.94 -9.18
N VAL A 25 8.65 -0.74 -8.02
CA VAL A 25 8.06 0.14 -7.00
C VAL A 25 8.08 1.53 -7.64
N MET A 26 6.92 2.03 -8.00
CA MET A 26 6.78 3.37 -8.54
C MET A 26 7.11 4.34 -7.40
N ALA A 27 8.35 4.83 -7.37
CA ALA A 27 8.69 5.96 -6.52
C ALA A 27 7.80 7.15 -6.93
N LYS A 28 7.29 7.87 -5.95
CA LYS A 28 6.56 9.11 -6.21
C LYS A 28 7.51 10.10 -6.91
N GLU A 29 6.96 10.90 -7.84
CA GLU A 29 7.73 11.89 -8.60
C GLU A 29 8.41 12.95 -7.73
N ASP A 30 7.89 13.16 -6.51
CA ASP A 30 8.41 14.12 -5.52
C ASP A 30 9.48 13.53 -4.58
N GLY A 31 9.78 12.23 -4.70
CA GLY A 31 10.77 11.53 -3.86
C GLY A 31 10.27 11.17 -2.46
N GLU A 32 8.99 11.41 -2.15
CA GLU A 32 8.38 10.97 -0.90
C GLU A 32 8.20 9.44 -0.87
N PRO A 33 8.32 8.80 0.31
CA PRO A 33 8.06 7.38 0.42
C PRO A 33 6.60 7.05 0.11
N TYR A 34 6.35 5.87 -0.45
CA TYR A 34 5.03 5.31 -0.55
C TYR A 34 4.51 4.97 0.85
N LYS A 35 3.32 5.43 1.21
CA LYS A 35 2.78 5.30 2.57
C LYS A 35 1.56 4.38 2.59
N ALA A 36 1.62 3.33 3.40
CA ALA A 36 0.50 2.44 3.63
C ALA A 36 -0.07 2.60 5.04
N ALA A 37 -1.37 2.44 5.19
CA ALA A 37 -2.02 2.26 6.47
C ALA A 37 -2.59 0.84 6.56
N LEU A 38 -2.33 0.12 7.64
CA LEU A 38 -2.91 -1.18 7.94
C LEU A 38 -3.91 -1.02 9.08
N LEU A 39 -5.19 -1.12 8.76
CA LEU A 39 -6.28 -1.01 9.72
C LEU A 39 -6.72 -2.42 10.16
N LEU A 40 -6.46 -2.75 11.41
CA LEU A 40 -6.80 -4.03 12.00
C LEU A 40 -8.08 -3.90 12.84
N ASN A 41 -9.10 -4.64 12.48
CA ASN A 41 -10.27 -4.85 13.36
C ASN A 41 -9.97 -5.92 14.42
N GLY A 42 -8.88 -5.72 15.11
CA GLY A 42 -8.29 -6.58 16.12
C GLY A 42 -7.04 -5.97 16.70
N THR A 43 -6.18 -6.80 17.24
CA THR A 43 -4.90 -6.40 17.83
C THR A 43 -3.78 -7.32 17.37
N LEU A 44 -2.57 -6.79 17.32
CA LEU A 44 -1.35 -7.60 17.14
C LEU A 44 -1.16 -8.55 18.34
N GLY A 45 -0.39 -9.62 18.13
CA GLY A 45 -0.16 -10.66 19.12
C GLY A 45 -1.08 -11.87 18.98
N ASP A 46 -1.86 -11.93 17.88
CA ASP A 46 -2.74 -13.07 17.57
C ASP A 46 -1.95 -14.30 17.08
N LYS A 47 -0.65 -14.11 16.75
CA LYS A 47 0.26 -15.12 16.18
C LYS A 47 -0.29 -15.78 14.92
N SER A 48 -1.13 -15.05 14.18
CA SER A 48 -1.86 -15.55 13.03
C SER A 48 -2.02 -14.45 11.98
N PHE A 49 -3.26 -14.08 11.67
CA PHE A 49 -3.64 -13.24 10.55
C PHE A 49 -3.10 -11.81 10.67
N TYR A 50 -3.32 -11.15 11.80
CA TYR A 50 -2.89 -9.76 12.01
C TYR A 50 -1.37 -9.64 12.10
N ASP A 51 -0.73 -10.55 12.84
CA ASP A 51 0.73 -10.59 12.95
C ASP A 51 1.37 -10.88 11.59
N SER A 52 0.77 -11.75 10.78
CA SER A 52 1.28 -12.05 9.44
C SER A 52 1.16 -10.85 8.48
N ALA A 53 0.06 -10.11 8.55
CA ALA A 53 -0.12 -8.89 7.75
C ALA A 53 0.91 -7.81 8.13
N ASN A 54 1.11 -7.60 9.44
CA ASN A 54 2.11 -6.66 9.93
C ASN A 54 3.53 -7.06 9.52
N ALA A 55 3.89 -8.33 9.73
CA ALA A 55 5.21 -8.85 9.37
C ALA A 55 5.51 -8.72 7.87
N GLY A 56 4.48 -8.85 7.01
CA GLY A 56 4.63 -8.63 5.58
C GLY A 56 4.99 -7.19 5.22
N LEU A 57 4.39 -6.21 5.90
CA LEU A 57 4.72 -4.80 5.69
C LEU A 57 6.08 -4.42 6.32
N GLU A 58 6.43 -4.99 7.46
CA GLU A 58 7.77 -4.83 8.06
C GLU A 58 8.86 -5.36 7.10
N ALA A 59 8.67 -6.55 6.54
CA ALA A 59 9.61 -7.12 5.58
C ALA A 59 9.73 -6.26 4.31
N LEU A 60 8.62 -5.72 3.82
CA LEU A 60 8.62 -4.82 2.66
C LEU A 60 9.37 -3.52 2.96
N GLN A 61 9.17 -2.94 4.14
CA GLN A 61 9.88 -1.74 4.57
C GLN A 61 11.39 -2.00 4.73
N GLU A 62 11.77 -3.15 5.29
CA GLU A 62 13.17 -3.56 5.41
C GLU A 62 13.83 -3.74 4.02
N GLU A 63 13.11 -4.35 3.07
CA GLU A 63 13.62 -4.57 1.71
C GLU A 63 13.78 -3.29 0.91
N LEU A 64 12.82 -2.37 0.99
CA LEU A 64 12.80 -1.14 0.19
C LEU A 64 13.55 0.03 0.83
N GLY A 65 13.60 0.08 2.15
CA GLY A 65 14.09 1.20 2.95
C GLY A 65 13.02 2.25 3.24
N ASP A 66 13.19 2.96 4.36
CA ASP A 66 12.24 3.97 4.86
C ASP A 66 12.11 5.18 3.92
N ASP A 67 13.11 5.40 3.09
CA ASP A 67 13.10 6.45 2.06
C ASP A 67 12.17 6.13 0.88
N LYS A 68 11.75 4.88 0.73
CA LYS A 68 10.87 4.44 -0.36
C LYS A 68 9.51 3.95 0.10
N PHE A 69 9.45 3.35 1.29
CA PHE A 69 8.21 2.80 1.83
C PHE A 69 8.13 2.97 3.34
N THR A 70 6.99 3.44 3.81
CA THR A 70 6.65 3.51 5.23
C THR A 70 5.21 3.03 5.44
N PHE A 71 4.92 2.54 6.63
CA PHE A 71 3.54 2.16 6.95
C PHE A 71 3.19 2.48 8.40
N LYS A 72 1.90 2.54 8.66
CA LYS A 72 1.33 2.69 10.00
C LYS A 72 0.32 1.58 10.25
N VAL A 73 0.31 1.03 11.45
CA VAL A 73 -0.69 0.05 11.89
C VAL A 73 -1.63 0.72 12.87
N GLU A 74 -2.93 0.58 12.64
CA GLU A 74 -3.99 0.99 13.55
C GLU A 74 -4.70 -0.24 14.08
N GLN A 75 -4.68 -0.42 15.40
CA GLN A 75 -5.32 -1.54 16.08
C GLN A 75 -6.65 -1.08 16.68
N MET A 76 -7.73 -1.36 15.99
CA MET A 76 -9.06 -0.82 16.34
C MET A 76 -9.83 -1.69 17.35
N GLY A 77 -9.31 -2.91 17.65
CA GLY A 77 -9.98 -3.87 18.53
C GLY A 77 -11.07 -4.67 17.82
N ALA A 78 -11.55 -5.73 18.50
CA ALA A 78 -12.48 -6.71 17.94
C ALA A 78 -13.74 -6.92 18.80
N THR A 79 -13.96 -6.11 19.84
CA THR A 79 -15.17 -6.20 20.65
C THR A 79 -16.33 -5.49 19.97
N SER A 80 -17.57 -5.81 20.35
CA SER A 80 -18.77 -5.11 19.84
C SER A 80 -18.74 -3.60 20.09
N ALA A 81 -18.03 -3.14 21.13
CA ALA A 81 -17.83 -1.72 21.39
C ALA A 81 -16.80 -1.09 20.43
N ASP A 82 -15.89 -1.88 19.89
CA ASP A 82 -14.88 -1.44 18.96
C ASP A 82 -15.40 -1.36 17.52
N GLU A 83 -16.36 -2.21 17.16
CA GLU A 83 -16.99 -2.23 15.82
C GLU A 83 -17.52 -0.84 15.41
N ALA A 84 -18.10 -0.10 16.36
CA ALA A 84 -18.60 1.24 16.10
C ALA A 84 -17.50 2.26 15.73
N LYS A 85 -16.24 1.93 15.93
CA LYS A 85 -15.08 2.79 15.62
C LYS A 85 -14.46 2.49 14.25
N TRP A 86 -14.72 1.31 13.68
CA TRP A 86 -14.00 0.86 12.47
C TRP A 86 -14.24 1.78 11.28
N GLU A 87 -15.50 2.05 10.97
CA GLU A 87 -15.84 2.94 9.86
C GLU A 87 -15.38 4.39 10.09
N PRO A 88 -15.67 5.03 11.25
CA PRO A 88 -15.13 6.36 11.53
C PRO A 88 -13.61 6.45 11.44
N THR A 89 -12.87 5.46 11.97
CA THR A 89 -11.41 5.43 11.87
C THR A 89 -10.95 5.32 10.41
N MET A 90 -11.60 4.51 9.59
CA MET A 90 -11.29 4.41 8.16
C MET A 90 -11.49 5.75 7.45
N TYR A 91 -12.56 6.47 7.77
CA TYR A 91 -12.82 7.82 7.24
C TYR A 91 -11.75 8.83 7.68
N ASP A 92 -11.33 8.79 8.96
CA ASP A 92 -10.25 9.64 9.44
C ASP A 92 -8.95 9.44 8.63
N TYR A 93 -8.62 8.20 8.28
CA TYR A 93 -7.47 7.89 7.42
C TYR A 93 -7.64 8.34 5.97
N CYS A 94 -8.85 8.33 5.43
CA CYS A 94 -9.15 8.88 4.11
C CYS A 94 -9.06 10.41 4.11
N ASP A 95 -9.60 11.06 5.13
CA ASP A 95 -9.58 12.52 5.30
C ASP A 95 -8.16 13.07 5.49
N ASP A 96 -7.27 12.31 6.13
CA ASP A 96 -5.85 12.67 6.28
C ASP A 96 -5.14 12.79 4.93
N CYS A 97 -5.58 12.06 3.88
CA CYS A 97 -5.03 12.11 2.52
C CYS A 97 -3.51 11.85 2.45
N SER A 98 -2.89 11.31 3.50
CA SER A 98 -1.44 11.09 3.57
C SER A 98 -1.01 9.68 3.18
N TYR A 99 -1.96 8.77 3.00
CA TYR A 99 -1.70 7.37 2.69
C TYR A 99 -2.01 7.05 1.23
N ASP A 100 -1.06 6.40 0.56
CA ASP A 100 -1.22 5.96 -0.82
C ASP A 100 -2.13 4.73 -0.95
N VAL A 101 -2.18 3.93 0.12
CA VAL A 101 -3.08 2.76 0.20
C VAL A 101 -3.50 2.53 1.65
N ILE A 102 -4.77 2.18 1.83
CA ILE A 102 -5.34 1.74 3.11
C ILE A 102 -5.64 0.25 2.98
N ILE A 103 -5.06 -0.55 3.85
CA ILE A 103 -5.22 -2.01 3.86
C ILE A 103 -6.08 -2.39 5.06
N CYS A 104 -7.14 -3.14 4.82
CA CYS A 104 -7.95 -3.72 5.88
C CYS A 104 -8.18 -5.21 5.59
N GLY A 105 -8.24 -6.02 6.63
CA GLY A 105 -7.92 -7.42 6.45
C GLY A 105 -9.01 -8.45 6.72
N THR A 106 -10.25 -8.10 7.04
CA THR A 106 -11.28 -9.10 7.29
C THR A 106 -12.60 -8.79 6.61
N TYR A 107 -13.40 -9.82 6.36
CA TYR A 107 -14.73 -9.67 5.78
C TYR A 107 -15.66 -8.77 6.62
N GLN A 108 -15.41 -8.67 7.92
CA GLN A 108 -16.19 -7.82 8.83
C GLN A 108 -16.01 -6.32 8.51
N MET A 109 -14.88 -5.96 7.86
CA MET A 109 -14.61 -4.59 7.40
C MET A 109 -15.26 -4.25 6.06
N LEU A 110 -15.94 -5.20 5.42
CA LEU A 110 -16.42 -5.03 4.04
C LEU A 110 -17.39 -3.86 3.88
N ASP A 111 -18.30 -3.68 4.82
CA ASP A 111 -19.30 -2.59 4.74
C ASP A 111 -18.60 -1.22 4.92
N ALA A 112 -17.73 -1.10 5.93
CA ALA A 112 -16.95 0.11 6.17
C ALA A 112 -16.05 0.44 4.97
N LEU A 113 -15.39 -0.56 4.39
CA LEU A 113 -14.57 -0.41 3.20
C LEU A 113 -15.39 0.04 1.99
N THR A 114 -16.56 -0.56 1.78
CA THR A 114 -17.43 -0.23 0.65
C THR A 114 -17.92 1.21 0.75
N ASN A 115 -18.33 1.64 1.94
CA ASN A 115 -18.77 3.01 2.17
C ASN A 115 -17.61 4.00 1.91
N ALA A 116 -16.45 3.75 2.50
CA ALA A 116 -15.27 4.60 2.31
C ALA A 116 -14.84 4.66 0.83
N ALA A 117 -14.83 3.54 0.11
CA ALA A 117 -14.46 3.52 -1.31
C ALA A 117 -15.46 4.29 -2.20
N ASN A 118 -16.74 4.34 -1.83
CA ASN A 118 -17.73 5.13 -2.55
C ASN A 118 -17.56 6.64 -2.28
N ASP A 119 -17.24 7.01 -1.04
CA ASP A 119 -17.11 8.41 -0.63
C ASP A 119 -15.74 9.01 -0.99
N TYR A 120 -14.71 8.16 -1.10
CA TYR A 120 -13.33 8.54 -1.44
C TYR A 120 -12.83 7.78 -2.68
N PRO A 121 -13.35 8.09 -3.89
CA PRO A 121 -13.05 7.31 -5.09
C PRO A 121 -11.58 7.40 -5.55
N ASP A 122 -10.83 8.38 -5.08
CA ASP A 122 -9.41 8.56 -5.41
C ASP A 122 -8.48 7.84 -4.41
N GLN A 123 -8.99 7.42 -3.25
CA GLN A 123 -8.25 6.63 -2.27
C GLN A 123 -8.14 5.18 -2.73
N LYS A 124 -6.94 4.60 -2.61
CA LYS A 124 -6.71 3.18 -2.89
C LYS A 124 -6.87 2.35 -1.62
N PHE A 125 -7.54 1.21 -1.80
CA PHE A 125 -7.75 0.21 -0.75
C PHE A 125 -7.26 -1.16 -1.18
#